data_8cc7856dc1380146b29260996fcc34e8
#
_entry.id   8cc7856dc1380146b29260996fcc34e8
#
_cell.length_a   1.000
_cell.length_b   1.000
_cell.length_c   1.000
_cell.angle_alpha   90.00
_cell.angle_beta   90.00
_cell.angle_gamma   90.00
#
_symmetry.space_group_name_H-M   'P 1'
#
loop_
_entity.id
_entity.type
_entity.pdbx_description
1 polymer ?
#
loop_
_entity_poly.entity_id
_entity_poly.type
_entity_poly.pdbx_seq_one_letter_code
_entity_poly.pdbx_strand_id
1 'polypeptide(L)'
;MTSKTLQSLLLGSLTLSSLVGLSSCNSTIDVDQERRSENERAFRSFADSAYTKATVPGIGGSGFVYLKVEKEGDKSIGVDYTDAVELFRDTYRTTDWLKDKFKATRLRQTLDMNAIEQEPVANLPVGLQIAVQNLHQGAEATIVIPWYLNNTTSTSERTDSYTSLYYRVRLKKVIKPSTK
;
A
#
# COMPACT_ATOMS: atom_id res chain seq x y z
N MET A 1 -82.75 -37.78 16.48
CA MET A 1 -81.76 -38.75 16.98
C MET A 1 -80.37 -38.29 16.61
N THR A 2 -79.59 -37.94 17.64
CA THR A 2 -78.14 -38.07 17.83
C THR A 2 -77.26 -37.35 16.86
N SER A 3 -76.68 -36.13 17.18
CA SER A 3 -75.63 -35.84 18.12
C SER A 3 -74.27 -36.48 17.83
N LYS A 4 -73.24 -35.60 17.84
CA LYS A 4 -71.78 -35.88 17.80
C LYS A 4 -71.19 -35.77 16.40
N THR A 5 -70.22 -34.94 16.09
CA THR A 5 -69.10 -34.47 16.87
C THR A 5 -68.50 -33.27 16.15
N LEU A 6 -68.42 -32.19 16.87
CA LEU A 6 -67.66 -30.99 16.48
C LEU A 6 -66.57 -30.86 17.52
N GLN A 7 -65.42 -31.43 17.28
CA GLN A 7 -64.19 -31.12 18.03
C GLN A 7 -63.01 -31.74 17.30
N SER A 8 -62.18 -30.88 16.70
CA SER A 8 -60.77 -31.09 16.47
C SER A 8 -60.27 -30.31 15.24
N LEU A 9 -60.18 -29.00 15.39
CA LEU A 9 -59.40 -28.17 14.43
C LEU A 9 -58.99 -26.88 15.14
N LEU A 10 -58.13 -27.03 16.12
CA LEU A 10 -57.46 -25.91 16.77
C LEU A 10 -56.16 -26.43 17.43
N LEU A 11 -55.16 -26.75 16.64
CA LEU A 11 -53.74 -26.82 17.06
C LEU A 11 -52.87 -26.93 15.81
N GLY A 12 -52.23 -25.86 15.44
CA GLY A 12 -51.25 -25.97 14.31
C GLY A 12 -50.90 -24.64 13.68
N SER A 13 -50.70 -23.59 14.46
CA SER A 13 -50.25 -22.34 13.89
C SER A 13 -49.46 -21.56 14.95
N LEU A 14 -48.34 -22.10 15.35
CA LEU A 14 -47.35 -21.33 16.13
C LEU A 14 -46.00 -21.99 16.10
N THR A 15 -45.26 -21.85 15.01
CA THR A 15 -43.77 -21.93 14.98
C THR A 15 -43.27 -21.62 13.57
N LEU A 16 -43.29 -20.35 13.19
CA LEU A 16 -42.46 -19.89 12.06
C LEU A 16 -42.20 -18.39 12.21
N SER A 17 -41.43 -18.01 13.23
CA SER A 17 -41.00 -16.61 13.39
C SER A 17 -39.77 -16.58 14.26
N SER A 18 -38.61 -17.08 13.80
CA SER A 18 -37.31 -16.72 14.39
C SER A 18 -36.19 -17.30 13.57
N LEU A 19 -35.98 -16.79 12.35
CA LEU A 19 -34.74 -17.04 11.58
C LEU A 19 -34.52 -15.94 10.56
N VAL A 20 -34.62 -14.68 11.01
CA VAL A 20 -34.15 -13.55 10.21
C VAL A 20 -33.43 -12.61 11.16
N GLY A 21 -32.15 -12.83 11.37
CA GLY A 21 -31.40 -11.94 12.24
C GLY A 21 -29.94 -12.30 12.47
N LEU A 22 -29.23 -12.85 11.48
CA LEU A 22 -27.76 -13.03 11.59
C LEU A 22 -27.04 -12.88 10.26
N SER A 23 -27.37 -11.89 9.44
CA SER A 23 -26.65 -11.65 8.19
C SER A 23 -26.10 -10.23 8.07
N SER A 24 -25.87 -9.53 9.19
CA SER A 24 -25.41 -8.13 9.13
C SER A 24 -23.96 -7.88 9.56
N CYS A 25 -23.17 -8.91 9.84
CA CYS A 25 -21.79 -8.70 10.32
C CYS A 25 -20.67 -9.11 9.32
N ASN A 26 -21.00 -9.62 8.14
CA ASN A 26 -19.99 -10.13 7.22
C ASN A 26 -19.47 -9.12 6.18
N SER A 27 -20.19 -8.03 5.91
CA SER A 27 -19.82 -7.15 4.78
C SER A 27 -18.52 -6.37 4.99
N THR A 28 -18.22 -5.95 6.21
CA THR A 28 -17.02 -5.14 6.48
C THR A 28 -15.75 -6.00 6.48
N ILE A 29 -15.83 -7.22 6.99
CA ILE A 29 -14.71 -8.16 7.01
C ILE A 29 -14.36 -8.61 5.60
N ASP A 30 -15.37 -8.87 4.78
CA ASP A 30 -15.20 -9.31 3.39
C ASP A 30 -14.56 -8.22 2.52
N VAL A 31 -14.97 -6.96 2.68
CA VAL A 31 -14.41 -5.83 1.92
C VAL A 31 -12.92 -5.60 2.25
N ASP A 32 -12.53 -5.70 3.51
CA ASP A 32 -11.13 -5.51 3.91
C ASP A 32 -10.26 -6.69 3.45
N GLN A 33 -10.78 -7.91 3.49
CA GLN A 33 -10.09 -9.10 2.99
C GLN A 33 -9.95 -9.08 1.46
N GLU A 34 -10.98 -8.66 0.74
CA GLU A 34 -10.93 -8.50 -0.71
C GLU A 34 -9.91 -7.43 -1.11
N ARG A 35 -9.95 -6.25 -0.48
CA ARG A 35 -8.98 -5.17 -0.72
C ARG A 35 -7.54 -5.61 -0.45
N ARG A 36 -7.31 -6.31 0.65
CA ARG A 36 -6.00 -6.88 0.97
C ARG A 36 -5.54 -7.85 -0.11
N SER A 37 -6.38 -8.78 -0.50
CA SER A 37 -6.08 -9.79 -1.52
C SER A 37 -5.77 -9.15 -2.89
N GLU A 38 -6.55 -8.13 -3.28
CA GLU A 38 -6.33 -7.38 -4.51
C GLU A 38 -4.97 -6.65 -4.50
N ASN A 39 -4.65 -5.94 -3.42
CA ASN A 39 -3.39 -5.21 -3.29
C ASN A 39 -2.17 -6.16 -3.21
N GLU A 40 -2.29 -7.30 -2.54
CA GLU A 40 -1.23 -8.31 -2.54
C GLU A 40 -1.02 -8.92 -3.94
N ARG A 41 -2.09 -9.17 -4.69
CA ARG A 41 -1.99 -9.64 -6.08
C ARG A 41 -1.35 -8.58 -6.98
N ALA A 42 -1.78 -7.32 -6.86
CA ALA A 42 -1.20 -6.20 -7.58
C ALA A 42 0.30 -6.04 -7.28
N PHE A 43 0.71 -6.13 -6.02
CA PHE A 43 2.11 -6.10 -5.64
C PHE A 43 2.89 -7.28 -6.25
N ARG A 44 2.38 -8.50 -6.11
CA ARG A 44 3.06 -9.72 -6.61
C ARG A 44 3.21 -9.75 -8.13
N SER A 45 2.36 -9.04 -8.89
CA SER A 45 2.47 -9.00 -10.37
C SER A 45 3.75 -8.36 -10.88
N PHE A 46 4.52 -7.68 -10.02
CA PHE A 46 5.83 -7.13 -10.35
C PHE A 46 6.98 -8.14 -10.21
N ALA A 47 6.72 -9.35 -9.68
CA ALA A 47 7.75 -10.38 -9.50
C ALA A 47 8.38 -10.86 -10.81
N ASP A 48 7.60 -10.93 -11.88
CA ASP A 48 7.98 -11.45 -13.19
C ASP A 48 8.34 -10.32 -14.18
N SER A 49 8.56 -9.12 -13.67
CA SER A 49 8.87 -7.93 -14.47
C SER A 49 10.35 -7.53 -14.35
N ALA A 50 10.74 -6.42 -14.98
CA ALA A 50 12.09 -5.87 -14.91
C ALA A 50 12.45 -5.27 -13.53
N TYR A 51 11.65 -5.56 -12.49
CA TYR A 51 11.87 -5.11 -11.13
C TYR A 51 12.72 -6.11 -10.35
N THR A 52 13.58 -5.60 -9.48
CA THR A 52 14.37 -6.40 -8.54
C THR A 52 13.81 -6.25 -7.13
N LYS A 53 14.02 -7.26 -6.28
CA LYS A 53 13.69 -7.17 -4.85
C LYS A 53 14.79 -6.39 -4.14
N ALA A 54 14.43 -5.26 -3.51
CA ALA A 54 15.32 -4.48 -2.68
C ALA A 54 14.99 -4.67 -1.20
N THR A 55 16.03 -4.85 -0.38
CA THR A 55 15.96 -5.00 1.08
C THR A 55 17.05 -4.16 1.73
N VAL A 56 16.87 -3.84 3.01
CA VAL A 56 17.91 -3.25 3.86
C VAL A 56 17.93 -4.03 5.18
N PRO A 57 19.07 -4.55 5.61
CA PRO A 57 19.18 -5.25 6.89
C PRO A 57 18.72 -4.38 8.07
N GLY A 58 17.86 -4.93 8.92
CA GLY A 58 17.33 -4.23 10.09
C GLY A 58 16.15 -3.29 9.83
N ILE A 59 15.78 -3.06 8.57
CA ILE A 59 14.64 -2.21 8.20
C ILE A 59 13.55 -3.06 7.56
N GLY A 60 12.30 -2.90 8.03
CA GLY A 60 11.14 -3.60 7.48
C GLY A 60 11.10 -5.12 7.77
N GLY A 61 11.93 -5.63 8.65
CA GLY A 61 11.99 -7.06 8.97
C GLY A 61 12.40 -7.90 7.76
N SER A 62 11.61 -8.90 7.39
CA SER A 62 11.79 -9.72 6.19
C SER A 62 11.11 -9.11 4.94
N GLY A 63 10.58 -7.91 5.06
CA GLY A 63 9.90 -7.21 3.96
C GLY A 63 10.88 -6.76 2.87
N PHE A 64 10.35 -6.62 1.68
CA PHE A 64 11.09 -6.09 0.53
C PHE A 64 10.17 -5.20 -0.30
N VAL A 65 10.78 -4.37 -1.14
CA VAL A 65 10.10 -3.60 -2.18
C VAL A 65 10.55 -4.06 -3.55
N TYR A 66 9.71 -3.86 -4.55
CA TYR A 66 10.17 -3.99 -5.93
C TYR A 66 10.74 -2.66 -6.40
N LEU A 67 11.96 -2.69 -6.92
CA LEU A 67 12.72 -1.54 -7.38
C LEU A 67 13.16 -1.75 -8.82
N LYS A 68 12.94 -0.75 -9.68
CA LYS A 68 13.51 -0.67 -11.02
C LYS A 68 14.22 0.66 -11.17
N VAL A 69 15.53 0.62 -11.33
CA VAL A 69 16.35 1.80 -11.63
C VAL A 69 16.19 2.12 -13.12
N GLU A 70 15.63 3.28 -13.42
CA GLU A 70 15.43 3.78 -14.79
C GLU A 70 16.66 4.56 -15.27
N LYS A 71 17.33 5.24 -14.33
CA LYS A 71 18.57 5.97 -14.54
C LYS A 71 19.47 5.79 -13.34
N GLU A 72 20.68 5.34 -13.57
CA GLU A 72 21.72 5.23 -12.55
C GLU A 72 22.14 6.62 -12.05
N GLY A 73 22.42 6.69 -10.75
CA GLY A 73 22.99 7.88 -10.12
C GLY A 73 24.51 7.78 -10.00
N ASP A 74 25.10 8.72 -9.25
CA ASP A 74 26.51 8.71 -8.90
C ASP A 74 26.78 7.61 -7.85
N LYS A 75 27.39 6.52 -8.27
CA LYS A 75 27.67 5.34 -7.45
C LYS A 75 28.61 5.63 -6.26
N SER A 76 29.30 6.76 -6.27
CA SER A 76 30.14 7.18 -5.13
C SER A 76 29.34 7.77 -3.97
N ILE A 77 28.05 8.14 -4.20
CA ILE A 77 27.20 8.82 -3.22
C ILE A 77 25.96 7.97 -2.97
N GLY A 78 26.08 6.99 -2.08
CA GLY A 78 24.97 6.18 -1.59
C GLY A 78 24.22 6.85 -0.45
N VAL A 79 23.05 6.29 -0.12
CA VAL A 79 22.15 6.77 0.94
C VAL A 79 22.25 5.87 2.16
N ASP A 80 22.44 6.48 3.33
CA ASP A 80 22.38 5.81 4.63
C ASP A 80 21.11 6.21 5.40
N TYR A 81 20.74 5.42 6.38
CA TYR A 81 19.54 5.66 7.22
C TYR A 81 19.58 7.01 7.95
N THR A 82 20.79 7.48 8.31
CA THR A 82 21.01 8.73 9.05
C THR A 82 21.05 9.97 8.16
N ASP A 83 21.02 9.80 6.84
CA ASP A 83 21.03 10.92 5.89
C ASP A 83 19.68 11.62 5.80
N ALA A 84 19.69 12.82 5.21
CA ALA A 84 18.52 13.42 4.62
C ALA A 84 18.64 13.39 3.09
N VAL A 85 17.50 13.38 2.40
CA VAL A 85 17.44 13.34 0.94
C VAL A 85 16.59 14.46 0.38
N GLU A 86 17.00 15.01 -0.77
CA GLU A 86 16.13 15.81 -1.63
C GLU A 86 15.49 14.89 -2.65
N LEU A 87 14.19 14.67 -2.53
CA LEU A 87 13.44 13.68 -3.30
C LEU A 87 12.28 14.34 -4.05
N PHE A 88 12.16 14.02 -5.34
CA PHE A 88 10.92 14.22 -6.08
C PHE A 88 10.19 12.90 -6.17
N ARG A 89 8.88 12.92 -5.97
CA ARG A 89 8.08 11.69 -6.06
C ARG A 89 6.67 11.94 -6.55
N ASP A 90 6.21 11.08 -7.44
CA ASP A 90 4.80 10.89 -7.75
C ASP A 90 4.33 9.57 -7.15
N THR A 91 3.18 9.58 -6.52
CA THR A 91 2.64 8.43 -5.79
C THR A 91 1.26 8.06 -6.34
N TYR A 92 1.04 6.75 -6.53
CA TYR A 92 -0.22 6.19 -7.04
C TYR A 92 -0.60 4.96 -6.21
N ARG A 93 -1.88 4.61 -6.19
CA ARG A 93 -2.28 3.25 -5.78
C ARG A 93 -1.81 2.26 -6.84
N THR A 94 -1.21 1.16 -6.42
CA THR A 94 -0.70 0.14 -7.34
C THR A 94 -1.81 -0.44 -8.21
N THR A 95 -2.99 -0.67 -7.64
CA THR A 95 -4.17 -1.17 -8.35
C THR A 95 -4.64 -0.23 -9.46
N ASP A 96 -4.68 1.09 -9.18
CA ASP A 96 -5.08 2.10 -10.16
C ASP A 96 -4.04 2.20 -11.29
N TRP A 97 -2.74 2.17 -10.93
CA TRP A 97 -1.64 2.19 -11.90
C TRP A 97 -1.68 0.99 -12.86
N LEU A 98 -1.92 -0.22 -12.35
CA LEU A 98 -2.02 -1.41 -13.19
C LEU A 98 -3.26 -1.43 -14.06
N LYS A 99 -4.36 -0.85 -13.60
CA LYS A 99 -5.60 -0.77 -14.36
C LYS A 99 -5.48 0.19 -15.55
N ASP A 100 -4.99 1.39 -15.32
CA ASP A 100 -4.76 2.39 -16.37
C ASP A 100 -3.77 3.45 -15.87
N LYS A 101 -2.50 3.31 -16.26
CA LYS A 101 -1.42 4.23 -15.84
C LYS A 101 -1.64 5.69 -16.27
N PHE A 102 -2.44 5.95 -17.30
CA PHE A 102 -2.72 7.30 -17.79
C PHE A 102 -3.87 7.98 -17.04
N LYS A 103 -4.75 7.17 -16.42
CA LYS A 103 -5.90 7.65 -15.63
C LYS A 103 -5.70 7.46 -14.12
N ALA A 104 -4.63 6.81 -13.70
CA ALA A 104 -4.35 6.61 -12.29
C ALA A 104 -4.29 7.93 -11.54
N THR A 105 -5.07 8.04 -10.47
CA THR A 105 -5.08 9.24 -9.63
C THR A 105 -3.76 9.36 -8.89
N ARG A 106 -3.09 10.49 -9.03
CA ARG A 106 -1.89 10.82 -8.27
C ARG A 106 -2.26 11.20 -6.85
N LEU A 107 -1.76 10.47 -5.88
CA LEU A 107 -1.92 10.77 -4.45
C LEU A 107 -0.95 11.88 -4.01
N ARG A 108 0.22 11.95 -4.64
CA ARG A 108 1.23 12.98 -4.46
C ARG A 108 1.89 13.27 -5.80
N GLN A 109 2.22 14.53 -6.04
CA GLN A 109 2.82 14.98 -7.29
C GLN A 109 3.87 16.05 -7.00
N THR A 110 5.12 15.65 -6.95
CA THR A 110 6.24 16.60 -6.80
C THR A 110 7.23 16.52 -7.95
N LEU A 111 7.24 15.41 -8.69
CA LEU A 111 8.16 15.17 -9.79
C LEU A 111 7.95 16.18 -10.93
N ASP A 112 6.70 16.36 -11.38
CA ASP A 112 6.36 17.28 -12.48
C ASP A 112 6.32 18.75 -12.02
N MET A 113 6.08 19.00 -10.74
CA MET A 113 5.98 20.36 -10.16
C MET A 113 7.35 20.95 -9.78
N ASN A 114 8.41 20.19 -9.92
CA ASN A 114 9.76 20.56 -9.49
C ASN A 114 9.84 21.01 -8.00
N ALA A 115 8.90 20.50 -7.20
CA ALA A 115 8.81 20.79 -5.77
C ALA A 115 9.73 19.82 -5.01
N ILE A 116 10.85 20.34 -4.54
CA ILE A 116 11.84 19.54 -3.80
C ILE A 116 11.33 19.31 -2.39
N GLU A 117 11.32 18.06 -1.98
CA GLU A 117 11.10 17.66 -0.60
C GLU A 117 12.43 17.24 0.01
N GLN A 118 12.85 17.96 1.05
CA GLN A 118 13.98 17.54 1.85
C GLN A 118 13.46 16.84 3.10
N GLU A 119 13.79 15.57 3.25
CA GLU A 119 13.29 14.75 4.34
C GLU A 119 14.37 13.81 4.88
N PRO A 120 14.53 13.65 6.22
CA PRO A 120 15.36 12.61 6.79
C PRO A 120 14.89 11.23 6.31
N VAL A 121 15.82 10.35 5.93
CA VAL A 121 15.49 8.99 5.49
C VAL A 121 14.66 8.27 6.56
N ALA A 122 14.99 8.44 7.82
CA ALA A 122 14.28 7.85 8.96
C ALA A 122 12.79 8.25 9.06
N ASN A 123 12.38 9.37 8.45
CA ASN A 123 10.99 9.85 8.46
C ASN A 123 10.18 9.39 7.26
N LEU A 124 10.83 8.83 6.23
CA LEU A 124 10.14 8.27 5.07
C LEU A 124 9.32 7.04 5.47
N PRO A 125 8.24 6.69 4.73
CA PRO A 125 7.61 5.39 4.84
C PRO A 125 8.64 4.25 4.75
N VAL A 126 8.48 3.19 5.54
CA VAL A 126 9.47 2.10 5.65
C VAL A 126 9.87 1.54 4.28
N GLY A 127 8.91 1.36 3.37
CA GLY A 127 9.20 0.90 2.01
C GLY A 127 10.06 1.89 1.20
N LEU A 128 9.87 3.22 1.38
CA LEU A 128 10.74 4.22 0.77
C LEU A 128 12.12 4.26 1.41
N GLN A 129 12.23 4.06 2.75
CA GLN A 129 13.53 3.93 3.41
C GLN A 129 14.36 2.81 2.78
N ILE A 130 13.73 1.65 2.55
CA ILE A 130 14.37 0.52 1.87
C ILE A 130 14.79 0.91 0.46
N ALA A 131 13.90 1.51 -0.31
CA ALA A 131 14.15 1.84 -1.71
C ALA A 131 15.28 2.85 -1.88
N VAL A 132 15.25 3.98 -1.16
CA VAL A 132 16.24 5.06 -1.33
C VAL A 132 17.65 4.62 -0.92
N GLN A 133 17.79 3.73 0.07
CA GLN A 133 19.08 3.16 0.47
C GLN A 133 19.68 2.19 -0.56
N ASN A 134 18.88 1.78 -1.56
CA ASN A 134 19.34 1.01 -2.71
C ASN A 134 19.55 1.91 -3.95
N LEU A 135 19.52 3.24 -3.78
CA LEU A 135 19.74 4.22 -4.84
C LEU A 135 20.99 5.06 -4.56
N HIS A 136 21.42 5.79 -5.59
CA HIS A 136 22.54 6.73 -5.53
C HIS A 136 22.06 8.13 -5.90
N GLN A 137 22.79 9.15 -5.48
CA GLN A 137 22.45 10.53 -5.82
C GLN A 137 22.31 10.73 -7.34
N GLY A 138 21.23 11.35 -7.77
CA GLY A 138 20.90 11.58 -9.19
C GLY A 138 20.14 10.42 -9.85
N ALA A 139 19.86 9.32 -9.13
CA ALA A 139 19.11 8.19 -9.69
C ALA A 139 17.64 8.53 -9.91
N GLU A 140 17.06 7.90 -10.94
CA GLU A 140 15.61 7.86 -11.17
C GLU A 140 15.15 6.40 -11.12
N ALA A 141 14.04 6.16 -10.45
CA ALA A 141 13.55 4.81 -10.24
C ALA A 141 12.02 4.76 -10.13
N THR A 142 11.48 3.56 -10.40
CA THR A 142 10.13 3.19 -10.04
C THR A 142 10.16 2.17 -8.91
N ILE A 143 9.26 2.32 -7.93
CA ILE A 143 9.26 1.55 -6.69
C ILE A 143 7.84 1.06 -6.45
N VAL A 144 7.69 -0.21 -6.07
CA VAL A 144 6.40 -0.76 -5.63
C VAL A 144 6.52 -1.22 -4.19
N ILE A 145 5.71 -0.62 -3.33
CA ILE A 145 5.74 -0.84 -1.89
C ILE A 145 4.49 -1.63 -1.49
N PRO A 146 4.64 -2.78 -0.80
CA PRO A 146 3.50 -3.53 -0.28
C PRO A 146 2.83 -2.75 0.86
N TRP A 147 1.55 -2.98 1.05
CA TRP A 147 0.74 -2.26 2.04
C TRP A 147 1.34 -2.27 3.46
N TYR A 148 1.97 -3.36 3.89
CA TYR A 148 2.53 -3.51 5.25
C TYR A 148 3.86 -2.75 5.45
N LEU A 149 4.51 -2.24 4.40
CA LEU A 149 5.67 -1.35 4.47
C LEU A 149 5.32 0.12 4.16
N ASN A 150 4.04 0.41 3.99
CA ASN A 150 3.55 1.76 3.72
C ASN A 150 3.17 2.52 5.01
N ASN A 151 3.71 2.12 6.15
CA ASN A 151 3.49 2.84 7.40
C ASN A 151 4.23 4.18 7.35
N THR A 152 3.47 5.26 7.33
CA THR A 152 4.00 6.62 7.41
C THR A 152 3.51 7.28 8.70
N THR A 153 4.39 8.05 9.34
CA THR A 153 4.03 8.95 10.42
C THR A 153 3.40 10.25 9.89
N SER A 154 3.54 10.51 8.59
CA SER A 154 2.98 11.69 7.93
C SER A 154 1.50 11.54 7.65
N THR A 155 0.70 12.52 8.06
CA THR A 155 -0.74 12.57 7.81
C THR A 155 -1.09 12.83 6.34
N SER A 156 -0.15 13.34 5.54
CA SER A 156 -0.37 13.72 4.13
C SER A 156 -0.44 12.54 3.17
N GLU A 157 0.06 11.35 3.56
CA GLU A 157 0.05 10.14 2.74
C GLU A 157 -0.78 9.00 3.35
N ARG A 158 -1.73 9.34 4.24
CA ARG A 158 -2.65 8.31 4.75
C ARG A 158 -3.48 7.75 3.60
N THR A 159 -3.21 6.52 3.27
CA THR A 159 -4.02 5.73 2.35
C THR A 159 -4.98 4.84 3.13
N ASP A 160 -5.99 4.34 2.45
CA ASP A 160 -6.86 3.31 3.01
C ASP A 160 -6.04 2.10 3.47
N SER A 161 -6.55 1.36 4.46
CA SER A 161 -5.94 0.12 4.94
C SER A 161 -5.60 -0.82 3.77
N TYR A 162 -4.49 -1.53 3.89
CA TYR A 162 -4.03 -2.52 2.91
C TYR A 162 -3.70 -1.97 1.51
N THR A 163 -3.40 -0.68 1.38
CA THR A 163 -3.06 -0.07 0.08
C THR A 163 -1.57 -0.22 -0.25
N SER A 164 -1.27 -0.94 -1.32
CA SER A 164 0.07 -0.97 -1.93
C SER A 164 0.26 0.24 -2.82
N LEU A 165 1.48 0.81 -2.81
CA LEU A 165 1.79 2.04 -3.52
C LEU A 165 2.82 1.85 -4.61
N TYR A 166 2.62 2.56 -5.71
CA TYR A 166 3.54 2.69 -6.82
C TYR A 166 4.12 4.10 -6.83
N TYR A 167 5.44 4.21 -6.82
CA TYR A 167 6.17 5.46 -6.83
C TYR A 167 6.99 5.62 -8.09
N ARG A 168 7.06 6.84 -8.60
CA ARG A 168 8.11 7.31 -9.49
C ARG A 168 8.94 8.30 -8.71
N VAL A 169 10.24 8.08 -8.63
CA VAL A 169 11.13 8.91 -7.81
C VAL A 169 12.33 9.40 -8.59
N ARG A 170 12.81 10.58 -8.21
CA ARG A 170 14.13 11.12 -8.59
C ARG A 170 14.83 11.56 -7.31
N LEU A 171 15.92 10.89 -6.99
CA LEU A 171 16.79 11.23 -5.86
C LEU A 171 17.77 12.31 -6.31
N LYS A 172 17.47 13.57 -5.99
CA LYS A 172 18.28 14.71 -6.46
C LYS A 172 19.58 14.84 -5.68
N LYS A 173 19.52 14.74 -4.35
CA LYS A 173 20.66 14.99 -3.48
C LYS A 173 20.61 14.15 -2.21
N VAL A 174 21.78 13.72 -1.78
CA VAL A 174 22.00 13.09 -0.47
C VAL A 174 22.70 14.11 0.44
N ILE A 175 22.18 14.29 1.63
CA ILE A 175 22.69 15.25 2.62
C ILE A 175 23.17 14.44 3.82
N LYS A 176 24.48 14.35 3.96
CA LYS A 176 25.12 13.65 5.07
C LYS A 176 24.97 14.44 6.37
N PRO A 177 24.81 13.76 7.53
CA PRO A 177 24.76 14.45 8.82
C PRO A 177 26.08 15.20 9.06
N SER A 178 25.98 16.40 9.66
CA SER A 178 27.17 17.15 10.04
C SER A 178 27.92 16.38 11.12
N THR A 179 29.13 15.97 10.83
CA THR A 179 30.08 15.51 11.86
C THR A 179 30.43 16.70 12.77
N LYS A 180 29.93 16.69 14.00
CA LYS A 180 30.37 17.62 15.05
C LYS A 180 31.66 17.11 15.67
#